data_3a18712c85e1519145a5738d06ebfc50
#
_entry.id   3a18712c85e1519145a5738d06ebfc50
#
_cell.length_a   1.000
_cell.length_b   1.000
_cell.length_c   1.000
_cell.angle_alpha   90.00
_cell.angle_beta   90.00
_cell.angle_gamma   90.00
#
_symmetry.space_group_name_H-M   'P 1'
#
loop_
_entity.id
_entity.type
_entity.pdbx_description
1 polymer ?
#
loop_
_entity_poly.entity_id
_entity_poly.type
_entity_poly.pdbx_seq_one_letter_code
_entity_poly.pdbx_strand_id
1 'polypeptide(L)'
;MPMRLGLWRVTRHERVRALYDRLADRGVVLAQLDRFERETTGPDDPERDPPDRVRFHVNRPAGAVPSSLDDAPLAPGDRIVLARREGERVGHCVLSDRPVFVPELARLLRVDGAYCWRLYVRPSARGCGIGTAIVARALAAARTAFDSDLLQALVAPDNLPSRRAFARLGFDPVERFTTVGAYGWRLDRRRPLARTSG
;
A
#
# COMPACT_ATOMS: atom_id res chain seq x y z
N MET A 1 -22.25 -6.50 19.03
CA MET A 1 -21.59 -7.06 17.85
C MET A 1 -21.02 -5.92 17.04
N PRO A 2 -19.70 -5.80 16.83
CA PRO A 2 -19.15 -4.73 16.01
C PRO A 2 -19.43 -5.04 14.55
N MET A 3 -20.18 -4.18 13.90
CA MET A 3 -20.47 -4.22 12.46
C MET A 3 -19.13 -4.07 11.71
N ARG A 4 -18.64 -5.17 11.12
CA ARG A 4 -17.47 -5.19 10.23
C ARG A 4 -17.91 -4.63 8.88
N LEU A 5 -17.90 -3.32 8.72
CA LEU A 5 -18.05 -2.69 7.41
C LEU A 5 -16.78 -2.93 6.61
N GLY A 6 -16.85 -3.87 5.70
CA GLY A 6 -15.81 -4.19 4.74
C GLY A 6 -15.69 -3.09 3.67
N LEU A 7 -15.05 -1.99 4.03
CA LEU A 7 -14.98 -0.76 3.23
C LEU A 7 -14.41 -0.95 1.82
N TRP A 8 -13.40 -1.81 1.66
CA TRP A 8 -12.80 -2.04 0.34
C TRP A 8 -13.71 -2.84 -0.64
N ARG A 9 -14.52 -3.77 -0.14
CA ARG A 9 -15.54 -4.46 -0.95
C ARG A 9 -16.66 -3.52 -1.37
N VAL A 10 -16.94 -2.59 -0.49
CA VAL A 10 -17.97 -1.58 -0.59
C VAL A 10 -17.58 -0.51 -1.62
N THR A 11 -16.31 -0.12 -1.71
CA THR A 11 -15.81 0.84 -2.71
C THR A 11 -15.74 0.28 -4.14
N ARG A 12 -15.96 -1.02 -4.36
CA ARG A 12 -16.12 -1.61 -5.71
C ARG A 12 -17.50 -1.40 -6.32
N HIS A 13 -18.52 -1.13 -5.51
CA HIS A 13 -19.85 -0.74 -6.02
C HIS A 13 -19.94 0.78 -6.08
N GLU A 14 -20.12 1.32 -7.28
CA GLU A 14 -20.22 2.78 -7.51
C GLU A 14 -21.17 3.50 -6.55
N ARG A 15 -22.29 2.85 -6.21
CA ARG A 15 -23.27 3.41 -5.26
C ARG A 15 -22.74 3.57 -3.84
N VAL A 16 -21.86 2.69 -3.41
CA VAL A 16 -21.32 2.73 -2.05
C VAL A 16 -20.12 3.65 -1.99
N ARG A 17 -19.34 3.73 -3.06
CA ARG A 17 -18.31 4.75 -3.23
C ARG A 17 -18.96 6.14 -3.19
N ALA A 18 -20.04 6.36 -3.95
CA ALA A 18 -20.76 7.61 -3.93
C ALA A 18 -21.36 7.96 -2.55
N LEU A 19 -21.78 6.97 -1.76
CA LEU A 19 -22.21 7.19 -0.38
C LEU A 19 -21.03 7.56 0.52
N TYR A 20 -19.90 6.89 0.36
CA TYR A 20 -18.67 7.19 1.12
C TYR A 20 -18.16 8.60 0.79
N ASP A 21 -18.11 8.95 -0.50
CA ASP A 21 -17.72 10.28 -0.97
C ASP A 21 -18.67 11.36 -0.39
N ARG A 22 -20.00 11.13 -0.40
CA ARG A 22 -20.97 12.03 0.21
C ARG A 22 -20.86 12.16 1.74
N LEU A 23 -20.43 11.10 2.42
CA LEU A 23 -20.17 11.14 3.86
C LEU A 23 -18.86 11.89 4.13
N ALA A 24 -17.84 11.66 3.31
CA ALA A 24 -16.57 12.37 3.38
C ALA A 24 -16.75 13.88 3.11
N ASP A 25 -17.58 14.25 2.11
CA ASP A 25 -17.96 15.65 1.82
C ASP A 25 -18.67 16.32 3.01
N ARG A 26 -19.31 15.54 3.87
CA ARG A 26 -19.93 16.00 5.13
C ARG A 26 -19.01 15.90 6.32
N GLY A 27 -17.72 15.64 6.09
CA GLY A 27 -16.72 15.53 7.15
C GLY A 27 -16.84 14.24 7.98
N VAL A 28 -17.55 13.21 7.48
CA VAL A 28 -17.60 11.90 8.14
C VAL A 28 -16.45 11.04 7.61
N VAL A 29 -15.52 10.68 8.49
CA VAL A 29 -14.38 9.80 8.20
C VAL A 29 -14.55 8.51 9.00
N LEU A 30 -14.45 7.37 8.33
CA LEU A 30 -14.38 6.06 8.95
C LEU A 30 -13.34 5.22 8.19
N ALA A 31 -12.15 5.12 8.76
CA ALA A 31 -11.06 4.37 8.16
C ALA A 31 -10.46 3.38 9.14
N GLN A 32 -10.06 2.22 8.61
CA GLN A 32 -9.30 1.24 9.33
C GLN A 32 -8.20 0.70 8.43
N LEU A 33 -6.94 0.84 8.88
CA LEU A 33 -5.76 0.39 8.16
C LEU A 33 -4.86 -0.41 9.10
N ASP A 34 -4.36 -1.54 8.63
CA ASP A 34 -3.35 -2.33 9.32
C ASP A 34 -1.98 -1.98 8.76
N ARG A 35 -1.02 -1.68 9.64
CA ARG A 35 0.37 -1.51 9.28
C ARG A 35 1.01 -2.88 9.19
N PHE A 36 1.47 -3.19 8.00
CA PHE A 36 2.32 -4.33 7.69
C PHE A 36 3.77 -3.88 7.69
N GLU A 37 4.66 -4.68 8.25
CA GLU A 37 6.09 -4.39 8.22
C GLU A 37 6.91 -5.67 8.05
N ARG A 38 8.08 -5.50 7.43
CA ARG A 38 9.10 -6.52 7.29
C ARG A 38 10.47 -5.87 7.27
N GLU A 39 11.44 -6.52 7.94
CA GLU A 39 12.86 -6.18 7.79
C GLU A 39 13.32 -6.45 6.35
N THR A 40 14.15 -5.54 5.82
CA THR A 40 14.71 -5.66 4.47
C THR A 40 15.92 -6.59 4.43
N THR A 41 16.52 -6.86 5.59
CA THR A 41 17.65 -7.77 5.78
C THR A 41 17.13 -9.12 6.29
N GLY A 42 17.24 -10.16 5.49
CA GLY A 42 16.86 -11.52 5.90
C GLY A 42 17.47 -12.54 4.94
N PRO A 43 17.77 -13.78 5.43
CA PRO A 43 18.36 -14.83 4.60
C PRO A 43 17.42 -15.29 3.45
N ASP A 44 16.14 -15.00 3.57
CA ASP A 44 15.12 -15.30 2.59
C ASP A 44 14.67 -14.03 1.86
N ASP A 45 15.60 -13.36 1.17
CA ASP A 45 15.18 -12.39 0.15
C ASP A 45 14.47 -13.20 -0.95
N PRO A 46 13.13 -13.14 -1.06
CA PRO A 46 12.44 -13.95 -2.05
C PRO A 46 12.72 -13.35 -3.42
N GLU A 47 13.88 -13.68 -3.98
CA GLU A 47 14.12 -13.53 -5.41
C GLU A 47 13.16 -14.48 -6.12
N ARG A 48 11.90 -14.11 -6.10
CA ARG A 48 10.91 -14.82 -6.90
C ARG A 48 11.13 -14.47 -8.34
N ASP A 49 11.29 -15.50 -9.14
CA ASP A 49 11.24 -15.36 -10.58
C ASP A 49 10.05 -14.48 -10.95
N PRO A 50 10.30 -13.43 -11.74
CA PRO A 50 9.20 -12.57 -12.18
C PRO A 50 8.17 -13.43 -12.92
N PRO A 51 6.86 -13.15 -12.77
CA PRO A 51 5.86 -13.82 -13.57
C PRO A 51 6.22 -13.70 -15.05
N ASP A 52 5.96 -14.75 -15.83
CA ASP A 52 6.33 -14.85 -17.23
C ASP A 52 6.08 -13.54 -18.00
N ARG A 53 7.11 -13.09 -18.72
CA ARG A 53 7.11 -11.88 -19.56
C ARG A 53 6.89 -10.56 -18.82
N VAL A 54 7.02 -10.51 -17.48
CA VAL A 54 6.94 -9.27 -16.71
C VAL A 54 8.34 -8.75 -16.40
N ARG A 55 8.61 -7.50 -16.78
CA ARG A 55 9.86 -6.79 -16.43
C ARG A 55 9.56 -5.73 -15.38
N PHE A 56 10.50 -5.55 -14.45
CA PHE A 56 10.38 -4.57 -13.38
C PHE A 56 11.44 -3.49 -13.55
N HIS A 57 11.04 -2.25 -13.26
CA HIS A 57 11.93 -1.08 -13.28
C HIS A 57 11.70 -0.27 -12.01
N VAL A 58 12.79 0.17 -11.38
CA VAL A 58 12.73 1.09 -10.24
C VAL A 58 13.22 2.46 -10.73
N ASN A 59 12.34 3.43 -10.74
CA ASN A 59 12.59 4.76 -11.28
C ASN A 59 12.40 5.84 -10.21
N ARG A 60 13.07 6.98 -10.40
CA ARG A 60 12.71 8.23 -9.73
C ARG A 60 11.47 8.83 -10.39
N PRO A 61 10.70 9.72 -9.70
CA PRO A 61 9.52 10.37 -10.30
C PRO A 61 9.83 11.31 -11.48
N ALA A 62 11.09 11.52 -11.85
CA ALA A 62 11.47 12.32 -13.01
C ALA A 62 11.13 11.57 -14.31
N GLY A 63 10.11 12.00 -15.04
CA GLY A 63 9.66 11.40 -16.31
C GLY A 63 8.16 11.10 -16.32
N ALA A 64 7.74 10.25 -17.25
CA ALA A 64 6.34 9.89 -17.41
C ALA A 64 5.82 9.08 -16.22
N VAL A 65 5.23 9.77 -15.26
CA VAL A 65 4.49 9.17 -14.13
C VAL A 65 3.26 8.45 -14.70
N PRO A 66 2.88 7.27 -14.19
CA PRO A 66 1.62 6.64 -14.55
C PRO A 66 0.42 7.55 -14.26
N SER A 67 -0.54 7.66 -15.18
CA SER A 67 -1.76 8.48 -14.96
C SER A 67 -2.51 8.11 -13.68
N SER A 68 -2.42 6.86 -13.23
CA SER A 68 -2.94 6.41 -11.92
C SER A 68 -2.21 7.01 -10.71
N LEU A 69 -1.13 7.77 -10.92
CA LEU A 69 -0.36 8.48 -9.91
C LEU A 69 -0.38 10.01 -10.11
N ASP A 70 -1.15 10.53 -11.08
CA ASP A 70 -1.20 11.97 -11.39
C ASP A 70 -1.57 12.81 -10.15
N ASP A 71 -2.46 12.29 -9.29
CA ASP A 71 -2.86 12.93 -8.03
C ASP A 71 -1.96 12.56 -6.83
N ALA A 72 -0.90 11.80 -7.05
CA ALA A 72 -0.05 11.37 -5.96
C ALA A 72 0.94 12.50 -5.59
N PRO A 73 1.10 12.82 -4.29
CA PRO A 73 2.05 13.82 -3.83
C PRO A 73 3.50 13.28 -3.88
N LEU A 74 3.98 12.99 -5.09
CA LEU A 74 5.32 12.46 -5.32
C LEU A 74 6.39 13.51 -5.05
N ALA A 75 7.52 13.09 -4.49
CA ALA A 75 8.71 13.90 -4.29
C ALA A 75 9.92 13.32 -5.05
N PRO A 76 10.94 14.14 -5.37
CA PRO A 76 12.13 13.68 -6.11
C PRO A 76 12.86 12.51 -5.44
N GLY A 77 12.77 12.39 -4.10
CA GLY A 77 13.33 11.28 -3.33
C GLY A 77 12.59 9.96 -3.49
N ASP A 78 11.31 9.99 -3.84
CA ASP A 78 10.51 8.77 -3.97
C ASP A 78 11.06 7.82 -5.04
N ARG A 79 10.67 6.56 -4.98
CA ARG A 79 10.93 5.55 -6.02
C ARG A 79 9.62 4.95 -6.49
N ILE A 80 9.53 4.68 -7.78
CA ILE A 80 8.37 4.02 -8.37
C ILE A 80 8.84 2.67 -8.91
N VAL A 81 8.29 1.59 -8.36
CA VAL A 81 8.46 0.25 -8.92
C VAL A 81 7.39 0.04 -9.98
N LEU A 82 7.80 -0.13 -11.22
CA LEU A 82 6.92 -0.35 -12.37
C LEU A 82 7.03 -1.80 -12.84
N ALA A 83 5.88 -2.45 -13.05
CA ALA A 83 5.77 -3.74 -13.73
C ALA A 83 5.26 -3.53 -15.16
N ARG A 84 5.98 -4.06 -16.15
CA ARG A 84 5.62 -4.03 -17.57
C ARG A 84 5.51 -5.44 -18.11
N ARG A 85 4.49 -5.70 -18.93
CA ARG A 85 4.32 -6.91 -19.72
C ARG A 85 4.18 -6.50 -21.18
N GLU A 86 5.06 -7.03 -22.05
CA GLU A 86 5.04 -6.70 -23.50
C GLU A 86 5.08 -5.17 -23.79
N GLY A 87 5.85 -4.45 -22.98
CA GLY A 87 5.97 -2.99 -23.07
C GLY A 87 4.89 -2.19 -22.32
N GLU A 88 3.72 -2.78 -22.06
CA GLU A 88 2.62 -2.13 -21.34
C GLU A 88 2.80 -2.14 -19.83
N ARG A 89 2.39 -1.07 -19.18
CA ARG A 89 2.37 -0.97 -17.71
C ARG A 89 1.20 -1.77 -17.15
N VAL A 90 1.51 -2.80 -16.36
CA VAL A 90 0.51 -3.68 -15.75
C VAL A 90 0.39 -3.51 -14.24
N GLY A 91 1.33 -2.80 -13.61
CA GLY A 91 1.24 -2.49 -12.19
C GLY A 91 2.36 -1.56 -11.72
N HIS A 92 2.22 -1.07 -10.49
CA HIS A 92 3.21 -0.22 -9.83
C HIS A 92 3.01 -0.19 -8.30
N CYS A 93 4.01 0.30 -7.59
CA CYS A 93 3.89 0.91 -6.27
C CYS A 93 4.85 2.10 -6.14
N VAL A 94 4.65 2.89 -5.11
CA VAL A 94 5.55 4.00 -4.74
C VAL A 94 6.24 3.66 -3.43
N LEU A 95 7.51 4.05 -3.31
CA LEU A 95 8.31 3.97 -2.09
C LEU A 95 8.75 5.36 -1.67
N SER A 96 8.66 5.66 -0.40
CA SER A 96 9.09 6.91 0.23
C SER A 96 9.76 6.63 1.57
N ASP A 97 10.81 7.39 1.89
CA ASP A 97 11.47 7.42 3.21
C ASP A 97 11.10 8.67 4.03
N ARG A 98 10.11 9.40 3.56
CA ARG A 98 9.59 10.65 4.14
C ARG A 98 8.15 10.49 4.62
N PRO A 99 7.64 11.43 5.46
CA PRO A 99 6.23 11.45 5.80
C PRO A 99 5.34 11.57 4.55
N VAL A 100 4.34 10.70 4.46
CA VAL A 100 3.37 10.67 3.35
C VAL A 100 1.97 10.96 3.90
N PHE A 101 1.23 11.82 3.20
CA PHE A 101 -0.16 12.07 3.55
C PHE A 101 -1.02 10.85 3.19
N VAL A 102 -1.72 10.31 4.18
CA VAL A 102 -2.65 9.18 4.04
C VAL A 102 -4.07 9.72 4.07
N PRO A 103 -4.75 9.83 2.91
CA PRO A 103 -6.08 10.44 2.82
C PRO A 103 -7.11 9.76 3.74
N GLU A 104 -7.09 8.44 3.82
CA GLU A 104 -8.01 7.64 4.65
C GLU A 104 -7.87 7.96 6.14
N LEU A 105 -6.67 8.34 6.57
CA LEU A 105 -6.40 8.78 7.93
C LEU A 105 -6.40 10.30 8.07
N ALA A 106 -6.57 11.04 6.96
CA ALA A 106 -6.50 12.50 6.87
C ALA A 106 -5.31 13.10 7.65
N ARG A 107 -4.13 12.48 7.54
CA ARG A 107 -2.91 12.93 8.24
C ARG A 107 -1.63 12.48 7.55
N LEU A 108 -0.52 13.15 7.90
CA LEU A 108 0.82 12.68 7.57
C LEU A 108 1.16 11.47 8.42
N LEU A 109 1.57 10.39 7.77
CA LEU A 109 2.15 9.21 8.40
C LEU A 109 3.67 9.35 8.37
N ARG A 110 4.30 9.27 9.54
CA ARG A 110 5.74 9.02 9.68
C ARG A 110 5.93 7.53 9.89
N VAL A 111 6.87 6.97 9.18
CA VAL A 111 7.27 5.57 9.30
C VAL A 111 8.76 5.51 9.65
N ASP A 112 9.14 4.49 10.38
CA ASP A 112 10.55 4.20 10.64
C ASP A 112 11.03 3.31 9.49
N GLY A 113 11.81 3.88 8.58
CA GLY A 113 12.26 3.19 7.36
C GLY A 113 11.48 3.60 6.10
N ALA A 114 11.38 2.69 5.14
CA ALA A 114 10.71 2.94 3.86
C ALA A 114 9.22 2.60 3.93
N TYR A 115 8.42 3.36 3.22
CA TYR A 115 6.96 3.20 3.13
C TYR A 115 6.54 2.85 1.71
N CYS A 116 5.89 1.68 1.52
CA CYS A 116 5.30 1.24 0.27
C CYS A 116 3.81 1.64 0.22
N TRP A 117 3.44 2.41 -0.78
CA TRP A 117 2.09 2.90 -0.96
C TRP A 117 1.66 2.89 -2.42
N ARG A 118 0.35 3.08 -2.69
CA ARG A 118 -0.22 3.04 -4.04
C ARG A 118 0.10 1.74 -4.80
N LEU A 119 0.09 0.59 -4.13
CA LEU A 119 0.21 -0.70 -4.81
C LEU A 119 -1.01 -0.93 -5.71
N TYR A 120 -0.75 -0.99 -7.01
CA TYR A 120 -1.77 -1.21 -8.03
C TYR A 120 -1.36 -2.28 -9.02
N VAL A 121 -2.31 -3.13 -9.39
CA VAL A 121 -2.19 -4.07 -10.52
C VAL A 121 -3.42 -3.93 -11.40
N ARG A 122 -3.22 -3.75 -12.71
CA ARG A 122 -4.29 -3.65 -13.71
C ARG A 122 -5.25 -4.85 -13.56
N PRO A 123 -6.58 -4.65 -13.59
CA PRO A 123 -7.55 -5.74 -13.38
C PRO A 123 -7.30 -6.97 -14.24
N SER A 124 -7.00 -6.80 -15.52
CA SER A 124 -6.70 -7.88 -16.48
C SER A 124 -5.39 -8.64 -16.19
N ALA A 125 -4.53 -8.10 -15.32
CA ALA A 125 -3.23 -8.70 -14.97
C ALA A 125 -3.20 -9.24 -13.52
N ARG A 126 -4.34 -9.25 -12.84
CA ARG A 126 -4.45 -9.78 -11.46
C ARG A 126 -4.47 -11.30 -11.44
N GLY A 127 -4.16 -11.88 -10.27
CA GLY A 127 -4.15 -13.33 -10.09
C GLY A 127 -2.85 -14.03 -10.52
N CYS A 128 -1.95 -13.34 -11.25
CA CYS A 128 -0.71 -13.91 -11.79
C CYS A 128 0.54 -13.61 -10.94
N GLY A 129 0.40 -13.26 -9.65
CA GLY A 129 1.55 -13.02 -8.78
C GLY A 129 2.24 -11.64 -8.93
N ILE A 130 1.81 -10.80 -9.89
CA ILE A 130 2.46 -9.50 -10.19
C ILE A 130 2.50 -8.59 -8.96
N GLY A 131 1.42 -8.51 -8.17
CA GLY A 131 1.39 -7.70 -6.95
C GLY A 131 2.45 -8.13 -5.93
N THR A 132 2.61 -9.44 -5.72
CA THR A 132 3.65 -10.00 -4.85
C THR A 132 5.05 -9.68 -5.39
N ALA A 133 5.27 -9.81 -6.70
CA ALA A 133 6.55 -9.50 -7.31
C ALA A 133 6.89 -7.99 -7.24
N ILE A 134 5.89 -7.09 -7.36
CA ILE A 134 6.08 -5.65 -7.14
C ILE A 134 6.55 -5.39 -5.70
N VAL A 135 5.91 -6.01 -4.70
CA VAL A 135 6.29 -5.84 -3.29
C VAL A 135 7.69 -6.42 -3.01
N ALA A 136 8.06 -7.55 -3.62
CA ALA A 136 9.42 -8.10 -3.52
C ALA A 136 10.47 -7.12 -4.07
N ARG A 137 10.21 -6.52 -5.24
CA ARG A 137 11.08 -5.47 -5.80
C ARG A 137 11.11 -4.20 -4.96
N ALA A 138 9.99 -3.86 -4.32
CA ALA A 138 9.91 -2.77 -3.36
C ALA A 138 10.79 -3.01 -2.14
N LEU A 139 10.83 -4.24 -1.62
CA LEU A 139 11.67 -4.63 -0.50
C LEU A 139 13.17 -4.47 -0.84
N ALA A 140 13.60 -5.00 -2.00
CA ALA A 140 14.97 -4.83 -2.48
C ALA A 140 15.33 -3.35 -2.71
N ALA A 141 14.40 -2.57 -3.28
CA ALA A 141 14.60 -1.14 -3.51
C ALA A 141 14.65 -0.32 -2.21
N ALA A 142 13.93 -0.70 -1.16
CA ALA A 142 14.01 -0.06 0.15
C ALA A 142 15.42 -0.12 0.71
N ARG A 143 16.05 -1.28 0.64
CA ARG A 143 17.44 -1.48 1.07
C ARG A 143 18.43 -0.70 0.21
N THR A 144 18.32 -0.81 -1.12
CA THR A 144 19.36 -0.27 -2.02
C THR A 144 19.21 1.22 -2.31
N ALA A 145 18.02 1.78 -2.26
CA ALA A 145 17.74 3.17 -2.62
C ALA A 145 17.58 4.10 -1.42
N PHE A 146 17.24 3.57 -0.24
CA PHE A 146 17.00 4.34 0.98
C PHE A 146 17.87 3.91 2.16
N ASP A 147 18.72 2.87 1.99
CA ASP A 147 19.50 2.27 3.09
C ASP A 147 18.62 1.95 4.31
N SER A 148 17.43 1.43 4.02
CA SER A 148 16.41 1.20 5.04
C SER A 148 16.35 -0.26 5.43
N ASP A 149 16.43 -0.53 6.73
CA ASP A 149 16.31 -1.87 7.30
C ASP A 149 14.85 -2.34 7.43
N LEU A 150 13.88 -1.46 7.17
CA LEU A 150 12.46 -1.76 7.36
C LEU A 150 11.62 -1.25 6.17
N LEU A 151 10.75 -2.11 5.65
CA LEU A 151 9.71 -1.71 4.72
C LEU A 151 8.32 -1.85 5.37
N GLN A 152 7.53 -0.80 5.28
CA GLN A 152 6.18 -0.72 5.84
C GLN A 152 5.13 -0.45 4.78
N ALA A 153 3.89 -0.87 5.03
CA ALA A 153 2.74 -0.55 4.19
C ALA A 153 1.46 -0.44 5.04
N LEU A 154 0.53 0.40 4.65
CA LEU A 154 -0.82 0.42 5.22
C LEU A 154 -1.78 -0.30 4.30
N VAL A 155 -2.51 -1.25 4.84
CA VAL A 155 -3.45 -2.07 4.07
C VAL A 155 -4.79 -2.15 4.81
N ALA A 156 -5.88 -1.86 4.11
CA ALA A 156 -7.21 -2.01 4.67
C ALA A 156 -7.49 -3.49 5.04
N PRO A 157 -8.15 -3.77 6.19
CA PRO A 157 -8.39 -5.14 6.67
C PRO A 157 -9.13 -6.02 5.68
N ASP A 158 -9.95 -5.43 4.83
CA ASP A 158 -10.76 -6.08 3.80
C ASP A 158 -10.09 -6.13 2.41
N ASN A 159 -8.91 -5.49 2.24
CA ASN A 159 -8.12 -5.62 1.03
C ASN A 159 -7.33 -6.94 1.02
N LEU A 160 -8.06 -8.05 0.94
CA LEU A 160 -7.48 -9.40 0.97
C LEU A 160 -6.38 -9.64 -0.08
N PRO A 161 -6.49 -9.14 -1.33
CA PRO A 161 -5.42 -9.31 -2.32
C PRO A 161 -4.09 -8.70 -1.88
N SER A 162 -4.10 -7.45 -1.38
CA SER A 162 -2.88 -6.81 -0.88
C SER A 162 -2.36 -7.51 0.39
N ARG A 163 -3.24 -7.83 1.34
CA ARG A 163 -2.85 -8.58 2.55
C ARG A 163 -2.13 -9.89 2.22
N ARG A 164 -2.66 -10.65 1.25
CA ARG A 164 -2.03 -11.90 0.79
C ARG A 164 -0.69 -11.66 0.11
N ALA A 165 -0.56 -10.58 -0.67
CA ALA A 165 0.69 -10.25 -1.34
C ALA A 165 1.81 -9.94 -0.31
N PHE A 166 1.51 -9.14 0.71
CA PHE A 166 2.43 -8.82 1.79
C PHE A 166 2.74 -10.05 2.67
N ALA A 167 1.72 -10.80 3.11
CA ALA A 167 1.90 -11.98 3.96
C ALA A 167 2.76 -13.06 3.29
N ARG A 168 2.62 -13.28 1.97
CA ARG A 168 3.46 -14.23 1.21
C ARG A 168 4.94 -13.87 1.19
N LEU A 169 5.26 -12.64 1.47
CA LEU A 169 6.63 -12.12 1.57
C LEU A 169 7.07 -11.95 3.02
N GLY A 170 6.37 -12.53 3.98
CA GLY A 170 6.75 -12.50 5.40
C GLY A 170 6.53 -11.15 6.08
N PHE A 171 5.65 -10.30 5.55
CA PHE A 171 5.23 -9.10 6.27
C PHE A 171 4.22 -9.46 7.36
N ASP A 172 4.43 -8.92 8.56
CA ASP A 172 3.52 -9.05 9.68
C ASP A 172 2.64 -7.82 9.86
N PRO A 173 1.34 -7.99 10.15
CA PRO A 173 0.49 -6.89 10.58
C PRO A 173 0.78 -6.58 12.06
N VAL A 174 1.38 -5.43 12.34
CA VAL A 174 1.85 -5.06 13.69
C VAL A 174 0.97 -4.08 14.43
N GLU A 175 0.24 -3.23 13.72
CA GLU A 175 -0.59 -2.20 14.32
C GLU A 175 -1.83 -1.91 13.47
N ARG A 176 -2.94 -1.60 14.14
CA ARG A 176 -4.17 -1.14 13.48
C ARG A 176 -4.44 0.30 13.82
N PHE A 177 -4.62 1.11 12.79
CA PHE A 177 -5.13 2.46 12.85
C PHE A 177 -6.63 2.45 12.62
N THR A 178 -7.38 3.11 13.49
CA THR A 178 -8.82 3.35 13.30
C THR A 178 -9.06 4.84 13.46
N THR A 179 -9.64 5.47 12.46
CA THR A 179 -10.06 6.87 12.49
C THR A 179 -11.55 6.93 12.31
N VAL A 180 -12.23 7.59 13.23
CA VAL A 180 -13.65 7.93 13.15
C VAL A 180 -13.79 9.42 13.33
N GLY A 181 -14.48 10.09 12.43
CA GLY A 181 -14.70 11.52 12.50
C GLY A 181 -16.03 11.92 11.91
N ALA A 182 -16.65 12.96 12.45
CA ALA A 182 -17.85 13.57 11.92
C ALA A 182 -17.95 15.02 12.39
N TYR A 183 -18.38 15.94 11.50
CA TYR A 183 -18.70 17.33 11.85
C TYR A 183 -17.57 18.07 12.62
N GLY A 184 -16.30 17.87 12.21
CA GLY A 184 -15.14 18.47 12.86
C GLY A 184 -14.65 17.74 14.11
N TRP A 185 -15.37 16.72 14.55
CA TRP A 185 -14.95 15.84 15.64
C TRP A 185 -14.16 14.65 15.09
N ARG A 186 -13.09 14.25 15.77
CA ARG A 186 -12.24 13.16 15.31
C ARG A 186 -11.71 12.34 16.49
N LEU A 187 -11.80 11.01 16.35
CA LEU A 187 -11.21 10.03 17.26
C LEU A 187 -10.24 9.14 16.48
N ASP A 188 -8.99 9.16 16.85
CA ASP A 188 -7.94 8.28 16.31
C ASP A 188 -7.57 7.25 17.38
N ARG A 189 -7.58 5.99 17.02
CA ARG A 189 -7.17 4.88 17.89
C ARG A 189 -6.08 4.07 17.19
N ARG A 190 -5.02 3.74 17.93
CA ARG A 190 -3.99 2.78 17.53
C ARG A 190 -4.09 1.56 18.43
N ARG A 191 -3.98 0.39 17.85
CA ARG A 191 -3.99 -0.88 18.56
C ARG A 191 -2.89 -1.79 18.03
N PRO A 192 -1.96 -2.27 18.88
CA PRO A 192 -1.02 -3.31 18.50
C PRO A 192 -1.77 -4.56 18.01
N LEU A 193 -1.23 -5.23 17.03
CA LEU A 193 -1.68 -6.52 16.56
C LEU A 193 -0.66 -7.57 16.98
N ALA A 194 -1.13 -8.76 17.37
CA ALA A 194 -0.24 -9.87 17.63
C ALA A 194 0.49 -10.25 16.32
N ARG A 195 1.83 -10.32 16.37
CA ARG A 195 2.60 -10.90 15.27
C ARG A 195 2.16 -12.34 15.08
N THR A 196 1.91 -12.74 13.86
CA THR A 196 1.62 -14.14 13.54
C THR A 196 2.97 -14.85 13.55
N SER A 197 3.34 -15.41 14.72
CA SER A 197 4.48 -16.32 14.78
C SER A 197 4.19 -17.50 13.85
N GLY A 198 4.84 -17.54 12.70
CA GLY A 198 4.84 -18.66 11.77
C GLY A 198 5.97 -19.63 12.09
#